data_f748cde8b5f47eaddb4f5760f377c434
#
_entry.id   f748cde8b5f47eaddb4f5760f377c434
#
_cell.length_a   1.000
_cell.length_b   1.000
_cell.length_c   1.000
_cell.angle_alpha   90.00
_cell.angle_beta   90.00
_cell.angle_gamma   90.00
#
_symmetry.space_group_name_H-M   'P 1'
#
loop_
_entity.id
_entity.type
_entity.pdbx_description
1 polymer ?
#
loop_
_entity_poly.entity_id
_entity_poly.type
_entity_poly.pdbx_seq_one_letter_code
_entity_poly.pdbx_strand_id
1 'polypeptide(L)'
;MTDNQKLAELLFPEITKTPEDYEKLYPERNLKEGARVTRFAPSPTGYLHLGGFFGALTDYLTAKASGGIVYLRIEDTDKKREIADGVSAIINGFKSFGITFDEGVTGIDSEKGDYGPYTQSKREEIYKTIAKSLVLKGLAYPCFCTAEELTALRDRQEKDGALIRGYFGKYAKCRNLTYEETEKNIKEGKPYVLRFRSNGDENKRIVFDDMIRGKIEMPENIIDEVLLKSDGIPTYHFAHVCDDHFMRTTHVIRGEEWISSVPKHIALFKACGFKVPKYAHTPQVMKTDETDGTKRKLSKRKDPEASVSYFAQSGYPKEALTEYIMTLLNSNFEDWRRANKTADIFSFPFNLKKMSVSGCLFDLAKLNDISKNVISVMTADEVYERTLEWAKEYDDEYYTVLSENESKAKLMMNLDRGGKKPRKDIAKWSEVKDYFSYFYPMYYKKDYTLPENIAPSDAEKILTEYLKVYNEEDEKDIWFQKIKELCEPLGFTPNVKEYKQNPEKYKGHVGDVSTVIRIAVTSRTNTPDLCAIMKILGKDETESRIADAINYYKEVK
;
A
#
# COMPACT_ATOMS: atom_id res chain seq x y z
N MET A 1 55.65 3.10 3.02
CA MET A 1 54.23 2.92 2.68
C MET A 1 54.12 1.75 1.72
N THR A 2 53.22 0.86 1.95
CA THR A 2 52.90 -0.21 0.97
C THR A 2 52.17 0.38 -0.23
N ASP A 3 52.11 -0.35 -1.35
CA ASP A 3 51.40 0.16 -2.54
C ASP A 3 49.94 0.44 -2.28
N ASN A 4 49.27 -0.38 -1.45
CA ASN A 4 47.90 -0.11 -1.04
C ASN A 4 47.77 1.20 -0.21
N GLN A 5 48.75 1.51 0.64
CA GLN A 5 48.76 2.77 1.39
C GLN A 5 48.94 3.97 0.46
N LYS A 6 49.88 3.89 -0.49
CA LYS A 6 50.08 4.95 -1.50
C LYS A 6 48.80 5.13 -2.35
N LEU A 7 48.19 4.02 -2.76
CA LEU A 7 46.97 4.04 -3.55
C LEU A 7 45.79 4.66 -2.78
N ALA A 8 45.62 4.33 -1.51
CA ALA A 8 44.55 4.89 -0.68
C ALA A 8 44.69 6.40 -0.50
N GLU A 9 45.95 6.89 -0.27
CA GLU A 9 46.19 8.33 -0.18
C GLU A 9 46.03 9.05 -1.53
N LEU A 10 46.37 8.38 -2.64
CA LEU A 10 46.18 8.92 -3.99
C LEU A 10 44.70 9.08 -4.35
N LEU A 11 43.86 8.11 -3.96
CA LEU A 11 42.42 8.08 -4.29
C LEU A 11 41.55 8.93 -3.34
N PHE A 12 41.97 9.04 -2.07
CA PHE A 12 41.20 9.70 -1.01
C PHE A 12 42.06 10.57 -0.12
N PRO A 13 42.76 11.58 -0.68
CA PRO A 13 43.66 12.44 0.09
C PRO A 13 42.92 13.28 1.14
N GLU A 14 41.65 13.61 0.91
CA GLU A 14 40.83 14.42 1.80
C GLU A 14 40.25 13.63 2.98
N ILE A 15 40.27 12.31 2.92
CA ILE A 15 39.63 11.47 3.96
C ILE A 15 40.64 11.17 5.07
N THR A 16 40.40 11.74 6.23
CA THR A 16 41.22 11.58 7.44
C THR A 16 40.59 10.67 8.48
N LYS A 17 39.27 10.55 8.48
CA LYS A 17 38.53 9.66 9.39
C LYS A 17 38.76 8.19 9.04
N THR A 18 38.63 7.36 10.04
CA THR A 18 38.72 5.90 9.94
C THR A 18 37.36 5.23 10.20
N PRO A 19 37.18 3.96 9.86
CA PRO A 19 35.97 3.23 10.24
C PRO A 19 35.72 3.26 11.74
N GLU A 20 36.74 3.21 12.58
CA GLU A 20 36.67 3.22 14.04
C GLU A 20 36.15 4.55 14.59
N ASP A 21 36.33 5.66 13.90
CA ASP A 21 35.77 6.96 14.25
C ASP A 21 34.25 6.96 14.07
N TYR A 22 33.75 6.30 13.03
CA TYR A 22 32.31 6.11 12.82
C TYR A 22 31.70 5.06 13.76
N GLU A 23 32.48 4.03 14.18
CA GLU A 23 32.03 3.10 15.23
C GLU A 23 31.78 3.82 16.56
N LYS A 24 32.62 4.81 16.90
CA LYS A 24 32.44 5.66 18.09
C LYS A 24 31.27 6.63 17.93
N LEU A 25 31.10 7.20 16.73
CA LEU A 25 30.01 8.14 16.44
C LEU A 25 28.65 7.46 16.48
N TYR A 26 28.57 6.23 16.01
CA TYR A 26 27.36 5.42 15.94
C TYR A 26 27.50 4.16 16.81
N PRO A 27 27.40 4.27 18.13
CA PRO A 27 27.56 3.13 19.04
C PRO A 27 26.43 2.10 18.88
N GLU A 28 26.61 0.92 19.45
CA GLU A 28 25.53 -0.08 19.53
C GLU A 28 24.33 0.52 20.28
N ARG A 29 23.13 0.17 19.80
CA ARG A 29 21.88 0.69 20.36
C ARG A 29 21.59 0.05 21.73
N ASN A 30 21.21 0.88 22.69
CA ASN A 30 20.76 0.40 24.02
C ASN A 30 19.29 -0.07 23.96
N LEU A 31 19.05 -1.24 23.39
CA LEU A 31 17.73 -1.85 23.24
C LEU A 31 17.64 -3.16 24.03
N LYS A 32 16.41 -3.57 24.35
CA LYS A 32 16.17 -4.88 24.98
C LYS A 32 16.68 -6.00 24.09
N GLU A 33 17.14 -7.09 24.72
CA GLU A 33 17.54 -8.29 23.96
C GLU A 33 16.39 -8.78 23.06
N GLY A 34 16.73 -9.07 21.81
CA GLY A 34 15.76 -9.50 20.81
C GLY A 34 15.00 -8.37 20.09
N ALA A 35 15.17 -7.11 20.51
CA ALA A 35 14.60 -5.96 19.81
C ALA A 35 15.18 -5.86 18.39
N ARG A 36 14.31 -5.57 17.41
CA ARG A 36 14.66 -5.53 15.99
C ARG A 36 14.72 -4.10 15.51
N VAL A 37 15.80 -3.77 14.83
CA VAL A 37 15.95 -2.50 14.12
C VAL A 37 15.71 -2.77 12.64
N THR A 38 14.66 -2.17 12.10
CA THR A 38 14.26 -2.28 10.68
C THR A 38 14.28 -0.90 10.04
N ARG A 39 14.22 -0.86 8.72
CA ARG A 39 14.16 0.40 7.98
C ARG A 39 13.32 0.30 6.72
N PHE A 40 12.53 1.30 6.49
CA PHE A 40 12.02 1.57 5.16
C PHE A 40 12.98 2.54 4.45
N ALA A 41 13.45 2.15 3.27
CA ALA A 41 14.51 2.87 2.57
C ALA A 41 14.13 3.14 1.10
N PRO A 42 13.15 4.03 0.85
CA PRO A 42 12.70 4.35 -0.49
C PRO A 42 13.61 5.33 -1.20
N SER A 43 13.69 5.21 -2.54
CA SER A 43 14.16 6.30 -3.39
C SER A 43 13.03 7.30 -3.62
N PRO A 44 13.27 8.63 -3.60
CA PRO A 44 12.24 9.66 -3.77
C PRO A 44 11.82 9.83 -5.24
N THR A 45 11.47 8.72 -5.89
CA THR A 45 11.19 8.63 -7.35
C THR A 45 9.71 8.67 -7.70
N GLY A 46 8.84 9.10 -6.78
CA GLY A 46 7.41 9.25 -7.00
C GLY A 46 6.53 8.91 -5.81
N TYR A 47 5.24 8.87 -6.06
CA TYR A 47 4.24 8.55 -5.06
C TYR A 47 4.41 7.13 -4.50
N LEU A 48 3.96 6.95 -3.26
CA LEU A 48 4.03 5.67 -2.56
C LEU A 48 3.29 4.58 -3.37
N HIS A 49 4.03 3.54 -3.74
CA HIS A 49 3.49 2.36 -4.40
C HIS A 49 2.93 1.39 -3.37
N LEU A 50 1.85 0.66 -3.72
CA LEU A 50 1.24 -0.33 -2.82
C LEU A 50 2.26 -1.36 -2.31
N GLY A 51 3.19 -1.80 -3.18
CA GLY A 51 4.31 -2.67 -2.77
C GLY A 51 5.28 -2.02 -1.79
N GLY A 52 5.50 -0.70 -1.89
CA GLY A 52 6.28 0.07 -0.92
C GLY A 52 5.55 0.18 0.43
N PHE A 53 4.24 0.41 0.41
CA PHE A 53 3.41 0.41 1.60
C PHE A 53 3.40 -0.97 2.29
N PHE A 54 3.27 -2.05 1.52
CA PHE A 54 3.37 -3.43 1.99
C PHE A 54 4.72 -3.70 2.69
N GLY A 55 5.83 -3.27 2.08
CA GLY A 55 7.17 -3.40 2.67
C GLY A 55 7.33 -2.61 3.97
N ALA A 56 6.96 -1.33 3.95
CA ALA A 56 7.07 -0.45 5.13
C ALA A 56 6.19 -0.93 6.30
N LEU A 57 4.99 -1.42 6.03
CA LEU A 57 4.13 -2.02 7.07
C LEU A 57 4.77 -3.28 7.65
N THR A 58 5.46 -4.08 6.82
CA THR A 58 6.21 -5.26 7.30
C THR A 58 7.38 -4.85 8.20
N ASP A 59 8.15 -3.81 7.82
CA ASP A 59 9.21 -3.24 8.65
C ASP A 59 8.68 -2.73 9.99
N TYR A 60 7.60 -1.94 9.95
CA TYR A 60 6.93 -1.38 11.11
C TYR A 60 6.47 -2.46 12.09
N LEU A 61 5.69 -3.42 11.62
CA LEU A 61 5.16 -4.52 12.44
C LEU A 61 6.29 -5.39 13.03
N THR A 62 7.35 -5.64 12.26
CA THR A 62 8.50 -6.43 12.72
C THR A 62 9.24 -5.73 13.86
N ALA A 63 9.45 -4.43 13.76
CA ALA A 63 10.08 -3.64 14.81
C ALA A 63 9.17 -3.57 16.05
N LYS A 64 7.91 -3.15 15.88
CA LYS A 64 6.96 -2.97 16.99
C LYS A 64 6.67 -4.26 17.77
N ALA A 65 6.51 -5.39 17.08
CA ALA A 65 6.32 -6.70 17.72
C ALA A 65 7.48 -7.14 18.62
N SER A 66 8.67 -6.54 18.46
CA SER A 66 9.86 -6.85 19.28
C SER A 66 10.22 -5.75 20.27
N GLY A 67 9.47 -4.65 20.34
CA GLY A 67 9.83 -3.46 21.09
C GLY A 67 11.09 -2.77 20.55
N GLY A 68 11.33 -2.92 19.24
CA GLY A 68 12.46 -2.34 18.52
C GLY A 68 12.15 -1.02 17.84
N ILE A 69 12.95 -0.66 16.85
CA ILE A 69 12.96 0.63 16.16
C ILE A 69 12.74 0.42 14.66
N VAL A 70 11.89 1.24 14.08
CA VAL A 70 11.76 1.39 12.62
C VAL A 70 12.14 2.81 12.21
N TYR A 71 13.05 2.96 11.23
CA TYR A 71 13.46 4.26 10.74
C TYR A 71 13.24 4.45 9.23
N LEU A 72 13.11 5.71 8.82
CA LEU A 72 12.99 6.12 7.42
C LEU A 72 14.33 6.66 6.90
N ARG A 73 14.91 5.97 5.91
CA ARG A 73 16.09 6.42 5.18
C ARG A 73 15.72 6.79 3.74
N ILE A 74 16.15 7.94 3.26
CA ILE A 74 15.96 8.36 1.87
C ILE A 74 17.18 7.96 1.03
N GLU A 75 16.95 7.16 -0.01
CA GLU A 75 17.99 6.70 -0.94
C GLU A 75 17.94 7.53 -2.24
N ASP A 76 18.57 8.71 -2.20
CA ASP A 76 18.60 9.75 -3.23
C ASP A 76 19.87 9.74 -4.09
N THR A 77 20.60 8.62 -4.14
CA THR A 77 21.85 8.48 -4.92
C THR A 77 21.63 8.40 -6.44
N ASP A 78 20.38 8.35 -6.91
CA ASP A 78 19.99 8.43 -8.33
C ASP A 78 19.26 9.74 -8.64
N LYS A 79 20.01 10.84 -8.74
CA LYS A 79 19.51 12.18 -9.00
C LYS A 79 18.65 12.32 -10.28
N LYS A 80 18.78 11.39 -11.24
CA LYS A 80 18.03 11.44 -12.50
C LYS A 80 16.55 11.09 -12.34
N ARG A 81 16.16 10.45 -11.24
CA ARG A 81 14.80 9.99 -10.96
C ARG A 81 14.13 10.69 -9.79
N GLU A 82 14.82 11.62 -9.16
CA GLU A 82 14.29 12.37 -8.03
C GLU A 82 13.15 13.28 -8.49
N ILE A 83 12.02 13.25 -7.76
CA ILE A 83 10.87 14.13 -7.98
C ILE A 83 10.84 15.17 -6.88
N ALA A 84 10.68 16.45 -7.24
CA ALA A 84 10.39 17.50 -6.29
C ALA A 84 9.19 17.04 -5.42
N ASP A 85 9.24 17.28 -4.11
CA ASP A 85 8.24 16.83 -3.14
C ASP A 85 8.11 15.32 -2.87
N GLY A 86 8.94 14.47 -3.51
CA GLY A 86 8.90 13.03 -3.33
C GLY A 86 9.06 12.58 -1.86
N VAL A 87 9.92 13.25 -1.12
CA VAL A 87 10.16 12.98 0.32
C VAL A 87 8.92 13.31 1.15
N SER A 88 8.32 14.49 0.93
CA SER A 88 7.10 14.92 1.64
C SER A 88 5.92 14.01 1.33
N ALA A 89 5.78 13.59 0.07
CA ALA A 89 4.72 12.65 -0.34
C ALA A 89 4.86 11.28 0.36
N ILE A 90 6.08 10.77 0.53
CA ILE A 90 6.35 9.54 1.26
C ILE A 90 5.96 9.69 2.73
N ILE A 91 6.43 10.74 3.41
CA ILE A 91 6.19 10.97 4.83
C ILE A 91 4.69 11.14 5.11
N ASN A 92 4.03 12.02 4.37
CA ASN A 92 2.60 12.30 4.52
C ASN A 92 1.75 11.06 4.18
N GLY A 93 2.16 10.30 3.16
CA GLY A 93 1.52 9.04 2.81
C GLY A 93 1.50 8.08 3.99
N PHE A 94 2.62 7.81 4.66
CA PHE A 94 2.66 6.91 5.82
C PHE A 94 1.92 7.46 7.03
N LYS A 95 2.07 8.75 7.32
CA LYS A 95 1.38 9.41 8.44
C LYS A 95 -0.15 9.28 8.31
N SER A 96 -0.68 9.39 7.10
CA SER A 96 -2.12 9.23 6.85
C SER A 96 -2.64 7.82 7.21
N PHE A 97 -1.79 6.79 7.17
CA PHE A 97 -2.12 5.41 7.55
C PHE A 97 -1.74 5.07 9.02
N GLY A 98 -1.36 6.05 9.82
CA GLY A 98 -0.95 5.84 11.21
C GLY A 98 0.41 5.17 11.37
N ILE A 99 1.19 5.05 10.28
CA ILE A 99 2.56 4.54 10.34
C ILE A 99 3.49 5.70 10.64
N THR A 100 4.18 5.62 11.78
CA THR A 100 5.16 6.62 12.21
C THR A 100 6.51 5.94 12.39
N PHE A 101 7.57 6.60 11.91
CA PHE A 101 8.92 6.15 12.10
C PHE A 101 9.49 6.68 13.43
N ASP A 102 10.22 5.83 14.14
CA ASP A 102 10.84 6.23 15.42
C ASP A 102 11.97 7.22 15.18
N GLU A 103 12.73 7.01 14.10
CA GLU A 103 13.85 7.81 13.64
C GLU A 103 13.80 7.99 12.12
N GLY A 104 14.66 8.85 11.58
CA GLY A 104 14.81 9.04 10.14
C GLY A 104 14.40 10.42 9.68
N VAL A 105 14.18 10.54 8.37
CA VAL A 105 13.74 11.78 7.74
C VAL A 105 12.30 12.10 8.15
N THR A 106 12.07 13.33 8.64
CA THR A 106 10.76 13.83 9.10
C THR A 106 10.19 14.93 8.23
N GLY A 107 10.96 15.45 7.30
CA GLY A 107 10.61 16.50 6.34
C GLY A 107 11.76 16.72 5.35
N ILE A 108 11.63 17.68 4.44
CA ILE A 108 12.63 17.96 3.39
C ILE A 108 14.03 18.19 3.99
N ASP A 109 14.12 19.02 5.03
CA ASP A 109 15.38 19.38 5.70
C ASP A 109 15.39 19.03 7.19
N SER A 110 14.54 18.09 7.60
CA SER A 110 14.45 17.69 9.00
C SER A 110 14.55 16.19 9.16
N GLU A 111 15.25 15.77 10.22
CA GLU A 111 15.41 14.38 10.61
C GLU A 111 15.43 14.24 12.13
N LYS A 112 15.18 13.03 12.62
CA LYS A 112 15.15 12.69 14.05
C LYS A 112 15.94 11.42 14.30
N GLY A 113 16.72 11.39 15.36
CA GLY A 113 17.49 10.22 15.79
C GLY A 113 18.99 10.48 15.76
N ASP A 114 19.77 9.55 16.36
CA ASP A 114 21.21 9.73 16.62
C ASP A 114 22.10 9.06 15.58
N TYR A 115 21.52 8.42 14.56
CA TYR A 115 22.25 7.65 13.54
C TYR A 115 22.21 8.29 12.14
N GLY A 116 21.81 9.57 12.10
CA GLY A 116 21.81 10.38 10.88
C GLY A 116 23.21 10.72 10.34
N PRO A 117 23.27 11.41 9.19
CA PRO A 117 22.16 11.78 8.32
C PRO A 117 21.38 10.57 7.80
N TYR A 118 20.04 10.68 7.70
CA TYR A 118 19.21 9.60 7.16
C TYR A 118 18.92 9.76 5.65
N THR A 119 19.57 10.71 5.00
CA THR A 119 19.56 10.90 3.55
C THR A 119 20.92 10.50 2.98
N GLN A 120 20.94 9.58 2.01
CA GLN A 120 22.19 8.98 1.51
C GLN A 120 23.16 9.99 0.90
N SER A 121 22.69 10.99 0.15
CA SER A 121 23.55 12.04 -0.43
C SER A 121 24.33 12.84 0.62
N LYS A 122 23.86 12.90 1.86
CA LYS A 122 24.51 13.58 2.99
C LYS A 122 25.57 12.71 3.72
N ARG A 123 25.82 11.48 3.25
CA ARG A 123 26.70 10.48 3.88
C ARG A 123 27.99 10.19 3.10
N GLU A 124 28.31 11.02 2.15
CA GLU A 124 29.43 10.80 1.20
C GLU A 124 30.77 10.51 1.91
N GLU A 125 31.09 11.23 2.99
CA GLU A 125 32.34 11.03 3.75
C GLU A 125 32.41 9.61 4.36
N ILE A 126 31.30 9.08 4.85
CA ILE A 126 31.23 7.72 5.39
C ILE A 126 31.59 6.70 4.31
N TYR A 127 30.97 6.83 3.12
CA TYR A 127 31.24 5.91 2.01
C TYR A 127 32.69 5.98 1.54
N LYS A 128 33.27 7.18 1.40
CA LYS A 128 34.66 7.37 1.04
C LYS A 128 35.61 6.80 2.09
N THR A 129 35.31 6.96 3.39
CA THR A 129 36.11 6.40 4.47
C THR A 129 36.14 4.87 4.42
N ILE A 130 34.98 4.22 4.23
CA ILE A 130 34.93 2.76 4.11
C ILE A 130 35.60 2.29 2.82
N ALA A 131 35.40 3.00 1.71
CA ALA A 131 36.07 2.73 0.44
C ALA A 131 37.61 2.83 0.58
N LYS A 132 38.16 3.90 1.24
CA LYS A 132 39.58 4.02 1.57
C LYS A 132 40.10 2.85 2.38
N SER A 133 39.31 2.41 3.38
CA SER A 133 39.69 1.25 4.19
C SER A 133 39.74 -0.06 3.39
N LEU A 134 38.85 -0.25 2.42
CA LEU A 134 38.88 -1.41 1.52
C LEU A 134 40.10 -1.37 0.57
N VAL A 135 40.51 -0.18 0.08
CA VAL A 135 41.72 -0.02 -0.71
C VAL A 135 42.95 -0.35 0.13
N LEU A 136 43.03 0.14 1.37
CA LEU A 136 44.11 -0.19 2.31
C LEU A 136 44.27 -1.69 2.52
N LYS A 137 43.14 -2.43 2.58
CA LYS A 137 43.12 -3.89 2.72
C LYS A 137 43.38 -4.64 1.39
N GLY A 138 43.53 -3.92 0.27
CA GLY A 138 43.67 -4.52 -1.07
C GLY A 138 42.39 -5.15 -1.59
N LEU A 139 41.22 -4.82 -0.98
CA LEU A 139 39.90 -5.33 -1.31
C LEU A 139 39.08 -4.43 -2.24
N ALA A 140 39.67 -3.28 -2.65
CA ALA A 140 39.10 -2.41 -3.67
C ALA A 140 40.20 -1.82 -4.56
N TYR A 141 39.86 -1.50 -5.79
CA TYR A 141 40.77 -0.98 -6.79
C TYR A 141 40.04 -0.10 -7.81
N PRO A 142 40.71 0.88 -8.43
CA PRO A 142 40.15 1.71 -9.48
C PRO A 142 40.07 0.97 -10.81
N CYS A 143 38.97 1.18 -11.54
CA CYS A 143 38.73 0.59 -12.86
C CYS A 143 38.48 1.70 -13.87
N PHE A 144 39.32 1.78 -14.89
CA PHE A 144 39.34 2.82 -15.94
C PHE A 144 38.62 2.36 -17.23
N CYS A 145 37.90 1.25 -17.20
CA CYS A 145 37.19 0.74 -18.38
C CYS A 145 36.07 1.68 -18.82
N THR A 146 36.03 1.97 -20.13
CA THR A 146 34.96 2.75 -20.75
C THR A 146 33.70 1.91 -20.91
N ALA A 147 32.56 2.54 -21.25
CA ALA A 147 31.31 1.83 -21.54
C ALA A 147 31.44 0.89 -22.73
N GLU A 148 32.18 1.29 -23.76
CA GLU A 148 32.45 0.51 -24.98
C GLU A 148 33.28 -0.75 -24.64
N GLU A 149 34.32 -0.59 -23.80
CA GLU A 149 35.11 -1.73 -23.34
C GLU A 149 34.33 -2.74 -22.52
N LEU A 150 33.42 -2.25 -21.67
CA LEU A 150 32.53 -3.12 -20.89
C LEU A 150 31.48 -3.80 -21.78
N THR A 151 31.03 -3.16 -22.86
CA THR A 151 30.17 -3.80 -23.87
C THR A 151 30.91 -4.89 -24.63
N ALA A 152 32.11 -4.58 -25.14
CA ALA A 152 32.97 -5.56 -25.81
C ALA A 152 33.32 -6.76 -24.91
N LEU A 153 33.48 -6.52 -23.59
CA LEU A 153 33.67 -7.58 -22.61
C LEU A 153 32.46 -8.52 -22.54
N ARG A 154 31.24 -7.99 -22.52
CA ARG A 154 30.01 -8.80 -22.51
C ARG A 154 29.89 -9.65 -23.78
N ASP A 155 30.16 -9.04 -24.94
CA ASP A 155 30.14 -9.74 -26.22
C ASP A 155 31.15 -10.88 -26.28
N ARG A 156 32.35 -10.64 -25.72
CA ARG A 156 33.37 -11.67 -25.57
C ARG A 156 32.93 -12.80 -24.66
N GLN A 157 32.37 -12.49 -23.49
CA GLN A 157 31.86 -13.50 -22.55
C GLN A 157 30.73 -14.33 -23.17
N GLU A 158 29.91 -13.73 -24.02
CA GLU A 158 28.87 -14.45 -24.75
C GLU A 158 29.46 -15.41 -25.77
N LYS A 159 30.46 -14.96 -26.55
CA LYS A 159 31.19 -15.81 -27.52
C LYS A 159 31.95 -16.95 -26.85
N ASP A 160 32.52 -16.65 -25.68
CA ASP A 160 33.26 -17.65 -24.87
C ASP A 160 32.31 -18.67 -24.17
N GLY A 161 31.00 -18.52 -24.28
CA GLY A 161 30.00 -19.34 -23.60
C GLY A 161 30.03 -19.22 -22.08
N ALA A 162 30.47 -18.08 -21.54
CA ALA A 162 30.59 -17.89 -20.10
C ALA A 162 29.22 -17.97 -19.40
N LEU A 163 29.09 -18.85 -18.42
CA LEU A 163 27.86 -19.03 -17.63
C LEU A 163 27.57 -17.82 -16.75
N ILE A 164 28.61 -17.18 -16.22
CA ILE A 164 28.52 -15.97 -15.41
C ILE A 164 29.11 -14.82 -16.24
N ARG A 165 28.31 -13.76 -16.40
CA ARG A 165 28.71 -12.55 -17.11
C ARG A 165 28.95 -11.43 -16.11
N GLY A 166 30.01 -10.64 -16.32
CA GLY A 166 30.36 -9.52 -15.46
C GLY A 166 31.86 -9.26 -15.44
N TYR A 167 32.26 -8.38 -14.55
CA TYR A 167 33.65 -7.96 -14.42
C TYR A 167 34.33 -8.72 -13.27
N PHE A 168 35.13 -9.75 -13.59
CA PHE A 168 35.81 -10.60 -12.60
C PHE A 168 36.96 -11.39 -13.21
N GLY A 169 37.87 -11.88 -12.39
CA GLY A 169 38.94 -12.79 -12.75
C GLY A 169 39.72 -12.39 -14.01
N LYS A 170 39.82 -13.26 -15.00
CA LYS A 170 40.48 -13.00 -16.30
C LYS A 170 39.81 -11.91 -17.15
N TYR A 171 38.56 -11.59 -16.85
CA TYR A 171 37.77 -10.58 -17.54
C TYR A 171 37.92 -9.19 -16.91
N ALA A 172 38.62 -9.07 -15.79
CA ALA A 172 38.79 -7.80 -15.04
C ALA A 172 40.16 -7.20 -15.29
N LYS A 173 40.37 -6.58 -16.47
CA LYS A 173 41.71 -6.07 -16.89
C LYS A 173 42.35 -5.10 -15.91
N CYS A 174 41.57 -4.24 -15.20
CA CYS A 174 42.10 -3.28 -14.24
C CYS A 174 42.37 -3.90 -12.86
N ARG A 175 41.97 -5.14 -12.61
CA ARG A 175 42.08 -5.78 -11.30
C ARG A 175 43.53 -5.92 -10.81
N ASN A 176 44.48 -6.06 -11.72
CA ASN A 176 45.88 -6.34 -11.43
C ASN A 176 46.81 -5.22 -11.90
N LEU A 177 46.27 -4.00 -12.10
CA LEU A 177 47.13 -2.85 -12.38
C LEU A 177 48.07 -2.60 -11.21
N THR A 178 49.34 -2.26 -11.52
CA THR A 178 50.33 -1.81 -10.51
C THR A 178 49.99 -0.43 -9.99
N TYR A 179 50.62 -0.05 -8.89
CA TYR A 179 50.51 1.33 -8.38
C TYR A 179 50.88 2.35 -9.43
N GLU A 180 52.04 2.16 -10.11
CA GLU A 180 52.57 3.06 -11.13
C GLU A 180 51.64 3.22 -12.34
N GLU A 181 51.06 2.10 -12.82
CA GLU A 181 50.06 2.15 -13.91
C GLU A 181 48.81 2.90 -13.49
N THR A 182 48.35 2.68 -12.26
CA THR A 182 47.20 3.36 -11.69
C THR A 182 47.45 4.84 -11.49
N GLU A 183 48.60 5.21 -10.88
CA GLU A 183 48.99 6.60 -10.68
C GLU A 183 49.11 7.34 -12.02
N LYS A 184 49.69 6.72 -13.04
CA LYS A 184 49.78 7.28 -14.39
C LYS A 184 48.38 7.57 -14.96
N ASN A 185 47.46 6.62 -14.89
CA ASN A 185 46.10 6.79 -15.41
C ASN A 185 45.37 7.95 -14.71
N ILE A 186 45.55 8.08 -13.38
CA ILE A 186 44.93 9.17 -12.59
C ILE A 186 45.58 10.53 -12.97
N LYS A 187 46.91 10.61 -13.09
CA LYS A 187 47.60 11.83 -13.51
C LYS A 187 47.25 12.26 -14.93
N GLU A 188 46.91 11.30 -15.81
CA GLU A 188 46.37 11.56 -17.15
C GLU A 188 44.90 12.01 -17.13
N GLY A 189 44.26 12.10 -15.97
CA GLY A 189 42.87 12.54 -15.82
C GLY A 189 41.82 11.52 -16.29
N LYS A 190 42.18 10.26 -16.41
CA LYS A 190 41.23 9.22 -16.83
C LYS A 190 40.16 9.02 -15.77
N PRO A 191 38.85 9.08 -16.13
CA PRO A 191 37.80 8.79 -15.21
C PRO A 191 37.84 7.33 -14.77
N TYR A 192 37.51 7.08 -13.51
CA TYR A 192 37.47 5.71 -12.97
C TYR A 192 36.26 5.50 -12.05
N VAL A 193 35.90 4.23 -11.88
CA VAL A 193 34.99 3.75 -10.82
C VAL A 193 35.79 2.94 -9.82
N LEU A 194 35.43 2.96 -8.54
CA LEU A 194 36.02 2.05 -7.56
C LEU A 194 35.28 0.73 -7.55
N ARG A 195 36.00 -0.38 -7.70
CA ARG A 195 35.41 -1.73 -7.67
C ARG A 195 35.86 -2.50 -6.43
N PHE A 196 34.93 -3.30 -5.91
CA PHE A 196 35.22 -4.37 -4.97
C PHE A 196 36.07 -5.45 -5.62
N ARG A 197 37.11 -5.93 -4.96
CA ARG A 197 37.87 -7.10 -5.36
C ARG A 197 37.24 -8.33 -4.71
N SER A 198 36.34 -8.99 -5.43
CA SER A 198 35.71 -10.20 -4.93
C SER A 198 36.71 -11.36 -4.81
N ASN A 199 36.63 -12.07 -3.70
CA ASN A 199 37.42 -13.28 -3.42
C ASN A 199 36.54 -14.54 -3.42
N GLY A 200 35.33 -14.45 -3.99
CA GLY A 200 34.41 -15.58 -4.10
C GLY A 200 34.93 -16.66 -5.09
N ASP A 201 34.45 -17.83 -4.90
CA ASP A 201 34.75 -19.00 -5.72
C ASP A 201 33.45 -19.51 -6.39
N GLU A 202 33.43 -19.59 -7.71
CA GLU A 202 32.26 -20.03 -8.49
C GLU A 202 31.77 -21.43 -8.14
N ASN A 203 32.66 -22.29 -7.60
CA ASN A 203 32.35 -23.64 -7.19
C ASN A 203 31.84 -23.74 -5.75
N LYS A 204 31.88 -22.65 -5.01
CA LYS A 204 31.39 -22.59 -3.64
C LYS A 204 30.01 -21.96 -3.57
N ARG A 205 29.29 -22.38 -2.54
CA ARG A 205 27.93 -21.86 -2.27
C ARG A 205 27.89 -21.28 -0.88
N ILE A 206 27.06 -20.25 -0.72
CA ILE A 206 26.69 -19.70 0.58
C ILE A 206 25.29 -20.13 0.94
N VAL A 207 25.07 -20.35 2.21
CA VAL A 207 23.75 -20.60 2.79
C VAL A 207 23.43 -19.45 3.72
N PHE A 208 22.24 -18.88 3.59
CA PHE A 208 21.72 -17.88 4.53
C PHE A 208 20.26 -18.19 4.89
N ASP A 209 19.87 -17.83 6.10
CA ASP A 209 18.51 -18.02 6.58
C ASP A 209 17.68 -16.75 6.27
N ASP A 210 16.73 -16.88 5.36
CA ASP A 210 15.72 -15.85 5.13
C ASP A 210 14.56 -16.04 6.10
N MET A 211 14.15 -14.98 6.77
CA MET A 211 13.15 -15.08 7.84
C MET A 211 11.74 -15.44 7.37
N ILE A 212 11.46 -15.27 6.07
CA ILE A 212 10.19 -15.62 5.43
C ILE A 212 10.32 -16.94 4.67
N ARG A 213 11.41 -17.12 3.93
CA ARG A 213 11.60 -18.20 2.96
C ARG A 213 12.41 -19.39 3.51
N GLY A 214 13.00 -19.25 4.71
CA GLY A 214 13.86 -20.26 5.29
C GLY A 214 15.25 -20.28 4.67
N LYS A 215 15.89 -21.44 4.65
CA LYS A 215 17.25 -21.58 4.11
C LYS A 215 17.29 -21.43 2.60
N ILE A 216 18.15 -20.52 2.15
CA ILE A 216 18.43 -20.28 0.73
C ILE A 216 19.91 -20.56 0.48
N GLU A 217 20.19 -21.34 -0.57
CA GLU A 217 21.53 -21.65 -1.00
C GLU A 217 21.80 -21.04 -2.38
N MET A 218 22.89 -20.27 -2.50
CA MET A 218 23.28 -19.57 -3.73
C MET A 218 24.78 -19.65 -3.97
N PRO A 219 25.26 -19.48 -5.23
CA PRO A 219 26.70 -19.33 -5.51
C PRO A 219 27.31 -18.16 -4.76
N GLU A 220 28.58 -18.25 -4.40
CA GLU A 220 29.34 -17.08 -3.91
C GLU A 220 29.42 -15.99 -4.98
N ASN A 221 29.54 -14.73 -4.52
CA ASN A 221 29.76 -13.62 -5.45
C ASN A 221 31.19 -13.58 -5.94
N ILE A 222 31.39 -13.77 -7.25
CA ILE A 222 32.71 -13.65 -7.91
C ILE A 222 32.90 -12.31 -8.63
N ILE A 223 31.83 -11.51 -8.75
CA ILE A 223 31.82 -10.27 -9.54
C ILE A 223 32.43 -9.13 -8.73
N ASP A 224 33.33 -8.37 -9.38
CA ASP A 224 33.91 -7.16 -8.84
C ASP A 224 32.94 -6.00 -9.01
N GLU A 225 32.01 -5.89 -8.07
CA GLU A 225 30.94 -4.87 -8.08
C GLU A 225 31.51 -3.46 -7.97
N VAL A 226 30.87 -2.50 -8.63
CA VAL A 226 31.19 -1.08 -8.45
C VAL A 226 30.75 -0.63 -7.06
N LEU A 227 31.67 -0.07 -6.28
CA LEU A 227 31.41 0.52 -4.97
C LEU A 227 31.05 2.01 -5.13
N LEU A 228 31.97 2.78 -5.73
CA LEU A 228 31.78 4.19 -6.04
C LEU A 228 31.78 4.40 -7.55
N LYS A 229 30.83 5.19 -8.02
CA LYS A 229 30.75 5.66 -9.40
C LYS A 229 31.83 6.69 -9.69
N SER A 230 32.00 7.08 -10.94
CA SER A 230 33.01 8.09 -11.35
C SER A 230 32.80 9.50 -10.77
N ASP A 231 31.57 9.77 -10.31
CA ASP A 231 31.22 11.01 -9.60
C ASP A 231 31.42 10.91 -8.07
N GLY A 232 31.95 9.79 -7.57
CA GLY A 232 32.17 9.52 -6.15
C GLY A 232 30.93 9.03 -5.39
N ILE A 233 29.76 9.01 -6.05
CA ILE A 233 28.50 8.55 -5.43
C ILE A 233 28.52 7.02 -5.30
N PRO A 234 28.11 6.44 -4.16
CA PRO A 234 28.08 5.00 -3.99
C PRO A 234 27.01 4.34 -4.88
N THR A 235 27.24 3.08 -5.22
CA THR A 235 26.14 2.25 -5.72
C THR A 235 25.24 1.82 -4.58
N TYR A 236 23.99 1.45 -4.90
CA TYR A 236 23.04 0.90 -3.93
C TYR A 236 23.65 -0.20 -3.05
N HIS A 237 24.38 -1.15 -3.66
CA HIS A 237 24.96 -2.28 -2.94
C HIS A 237 25.96 -1.86 -1.86
N PHE A 238 26.76 -0.85 -2.12
CA PHE A 238 27.74 -0.37 -1.17
C PHE A 238 27.12 0.55 -0.12
N ALA A 239 26.26 1.48 -0.53
CA ALA A 239 25.52 2.36 0.38
C ALA A 239 24.70 1.54 1.40
N HIS A 240 23.95 0.53 0.93
CA HIS A 240 23.21 -0.40 1.77
C HIS A 240 24.07 -1.02 2.88
N VAL A 241 25.27 -1.51 2.54
CA VAL A 241 26.17 -2.16 3.51
C VAL A 241 26.68 -1.17 4.56
N CYS A 242 27.12 0.00 4.14
CA CYS A 242 27.61 1.04 5.05
C CYS A 242 26.50 1.56 5.96
N ASP A 243 25.34 1.89 5.39
CA ASP A 243 24.26 2.52 6.13
C ASP A 243 23.61 1.57 7.12
N ASP A 244 23.30 0.35 6.69
CA ASP A 244 22.66 -0.62 7.58
C ASP A 244 23.60 -1.03 8.73
N HIS A 245 24.92 -0.98 8.51
CA HIS A 245 25.89 -1.18 9.59
C HIS A 245 25.89 -0.01 10.58
N PHE A 246 26.14 1.21 10.11
CA PHE A 246 26.27 2.37 11.00
C PHE A 246 24.95 2.87 11.58
N MET A 247 23.80 2.55 10.96
CA MET A 247 22.49 2.76 11.55
C MET A 247 22.04 1.63 12.46
N ARG A 248 22.91 0.59 12.65
CA ARG A 248 22.67 -0.57 13.52
C ARG A 248 21.42 -1.36 13.15
N THR A 249 21.17 -1.50 11.86
CA THR A 249 20.08 -2.32 11.34
C THR A 249 20.32 -3.78 11.66
N THR A 250 19.36 -4.42 12.31
CA THR A 250 19.45 -5.85 12.64
C THR A 250 18.71 -6.73 11.65
N HIS A 251 17.69 -6.19 11.01
CA HIS A 251 16.80 -6.91 10.10
C HIS A 251 16.56 -6.08 8.84
N VAL A 252 16.88 -6.64 7.69
CA VAL A 252 16.69 -6.05 6.36
C VAL A 252 15.48 -6.71 5.71
N ILE A 253 14.37 -5.98 5.63
CA ILE A 253 13.15 -6.43 4.97
C ILE A 253 13.04 -5.71 3.63
N ARG A 254 12.83 -6.46 2.54
CA ARG A 254 12.75 -5.90 1.18
C ARG A 254 12.09 -6.89 0.22
N GLY A 255 11.76 -6.45 -0.98
CA GLY A 255 11.15 -7.29 -2.01
C GLY A 255 12.05 -8.45 -2.47
N GLU A 256 11.43 -9.55 -2.87
CA GLU A 256 12.12 -10.78 -3.32
C GLU A 256 13.03 -10.59 -4.54
N GLU A 257 12.84 -9.53 -5.31
CA GLU A 257 13.71 -9.16 -6.44
C GLU A 257 15.17 -8.92 -6.02
N TRP A 258 15.40 -8.70 -4.72
CA TRP A 258 16.73 -8.47 -4.16
C TRP A 258 17.42 -9.74 -3.64
N ILE A 259 16.78 -10.91 -3.70
CA ILE A 259 17.38 -12.19 -3.25
C ILE A 259 18.69 -12.47 -3.98
N SER A 260 18.71 -12.25 -5.30
CA SER A 260 19.92 -12.45 -6.12
C SER A 260 21.10 -11.58 -5.72
N SER A 261 20.87 -10.50 -4.97
CA SER A 261 21.90 -9.59 -4.48
C SER A 261 22.48 -9.98 -3.11
N VAL A 262 21.87 -10.93 -2.39
CA VAL A 262 22.30 -11.29 -1.04
C VAL A 262 23.74 -11.82 -1.00
N PRO A 263 24.21 -12.68 -1.95
CA PRO A 263 25.60 -13.14 -1.95
C PRO A 263 26.62 -12.00 -2.00
N LYS A 264 26.38 -10.98 -2.85
CA LYS A 264 27.27 -9.83 -2.97
C LYS A 264 27.23 -8.95 -1.72
N HIS A 265 26.06 -8.75 -1.09
CA HIS A 265 25.94 -8.01 0.15
C HIS A 265 26.67 -8.70 1.31
N ILE A 266 26.52 -10.02 1.46
CA ILE A 266 27.25 -10.80 2.46
C ILE A 266 28.76 -10.69 2.25
N ALA A 267 29.23 -10.76 0.99
CA ALA A 267 30.65 -10.59 0.67
C ALA A 267 31.16 -9.20 1.05
N LEU A 268 30.38 -8.16 0.77
CA LEU A 268 30.72 -6.75 1.14
C LEU A 268 30.72 -6.54 2.66
N PHE A 269 29.71 -7.01 3.39
CA PHE A 269 29.69 -6.93 4.85
C PHE A 269 30.93 -7.57 5.47
N LYS A 270 31.29 -8.78 5.00
CA LYS A 270 32.49 -9.49 5.47
C LYS A 270 33.78 -8.72 5.14
N ALA A 271 33.90 -8.18 3.92
CA ALA A 271 35.08 -7.40 3.50
C ALA A 271 35.28 -6.14 4.34
N CYS A 272 34.19 -5.47 4.68
CA CYS A 272 34.21 -4.31 5.57
C CYS A 272 34.51 -4.68 7.03
N GLY A 273 34.33 -5.93 7.42
CA GLY A 273 34.42 -6.39 8.81
C GLY A 273 33.11 -6.16 9.59
N PHE A 274 32.01 -5.98 8.89
CA PHE A 274 30.71 -5.68 9.45
C PHE A 274 29.87 -6.93 9.72
N LYS A 275 29.01 -6.86 10.74
CA LYS A 275 28.05 -7.92 11.02
C LYS A 275 26.97 -7.97 9.94
N VAL A 276 26.72 -9.15 9.37
CA VAL A 276 25.66 -9.34 8.38
C VAL A 276 24.29 -9.28 9.09
N PRO A 277 23.36 -8.43 8.64
CA PRO A 277 22.01 -8.39 9.20
C PRO A 277 21.22 -9.66 8.81
N LYS A 278 20.10 -9.90 9.50
CA LYS A 278 19.14 -10.93 9.09
C LYS A 278 18.30 -10.40 7.93
N TYR A 279 18.06 -11.24 6.93
CA TYR A 279 17.28 -10.88 5.76
C TYR A 279 15.87 -11.47 5.81
N ALA A 280 14.91 -10.73 5.28
CA ALA A 280 13.55 -11.18 5.03
C ALA A 280 13.09 -10.64 3.67
N HIS A 281 12.82 -11.53 2.73
CA HIS A 281 12.40 -11.13 1.38
C HIS A 281 10.90 -11.34 1.20
N THR A 282 10.17 -10.23 1.17
CA THR A 282 8.71 -10.20 1.02
C THR A 282 8.30 -10.60 -0.41
N PRO A 283 7.18 -11.30 -0.58
CA PRO A 283 6.64 -11.60 -1.90
C PRO A 283 6.16 -10.32 -2.60
N GLN A 284 6.06 -10.39 -3.92
CA GLN A 284 5.49 -9.29 -4.71
C GLN A 284 3.97 -9.27 -4.59
N VAL A 285 3.40 -8.06 -4.67
CA VAL A 285 1.95 -7.90 -4.86
C VAL A 285 1.63 -8.16 -6.33
N MET A 286 0.84 -9.18 -6.56
CA MET A 286 0.45 -9.69 -7.87
C MET A 286 -1.00 -9.33 -8.17
N LYS A 287 -1.36 -9.28 -9.45
CA LYS A 287 -2.74 -9.17 -9.93
C LYS A 287 -2.98 -10.23 -11.00
N THR A 288 -4.21 -10.74 -11.08
CA THR A 288 -4.63 -11.57 -12.22
C THR A 288 -4.86 -10.65 -13.43
N ASP A 289 -4.25 -10.95 -14.55
CA ASP A 289 -4.51 -10.25 -15.81
C ASP A 289 -5.89 -10.67 -16.34
N GLU A 290 -6.73 -9.68 -16.63
CA GLU A 290 -8.12 -9.93 -17.06
C GLU A 290 -8.21 -10.53 -18.48
N THR A 291 -7.13 -10.41 -19.27
CA THR A 291 -7.12 -10.85 -20.66
C THR A 291 -6.81 -12.34 -20.82
N ASP A 292 -5.92 -12.87 -20.00
CA ASP A 292 -5.42 -14.24 -20.13
C ASP A 292 -5.44 -15.06 -18.82
N GLY A 293 -5.86 -14.44 -17.71
CA GLY A 293 -5.92 -15.09 -16.39
C GLY A 293 -4.55 -15.34 -15.74
N THR A 294 -3.45 -14.88 -16.32
CA THR A 294 -2.10 -15.06 -15.76
C THR A 294 -1.87 -14.13 -14.57
N LYS A 295 -1.04 -14.59 -13.62
CA LYS A 295 -0.64 -13.75 -12.49
C LYS A 295 0.59 -12.93 -12.88
N ARG A 296 0.50 -11.62 -12.75
CA ARG A 296 1.59 -10.69 -13.01
C ARG A 296 1.80 -9.73 -11.84
N LYS A 297 2.98 -9.14 -11.76
CA LYS A 297 3.27 -8.07 -10.80
C LYS A 297 2.35 -6.87 -11.04
N LEU A 298 1.81 -6.31 -9.96
CA LEU A 298 1.07 -5.05 -9.99
C LEU A 298 1.98 -3.91 -10.48
N SER A 299 1.53 -3.15 -11.47
CA SER A 299 2.37 -2.21 -12.22
C SER A 299 1.74 -0.82 -12.32
N LYS A 300 2.45 0.23 -11.92
CA LYS A 300 1.99 1.64 -12.04
C LYS A 300 1.54 2.05 -13.46
N ARG A 301 2.07 1.40 -14.49
CA ARG A 301 1.73 1.75 -15.89
C ARG A 301 0.40 1.15 -16.35
N LYS A 302 0.01 0.02 -15.76
CA LYS A 302 -1.19 -0.74 -16.19
C LYS A 302 -2.31 -0.68 -15.15
N ASP A 303 -1.97 -0.50 -13.87
CA ASP A 303 -2.88 -0.68 -12.74
C ASP A 303 -2.92 0.60 -11.89
N PRO A 304 -4.00 1.39 -11.93
CA PRO A 304 -4.16 2.57 -11.07
C PRO A 304 -4.00 2.24 -9.57
N GLU A 305 -4.49 1.08 -9.14
CA GLU A 305 -4.40 0.55 -7.79
C GLU A 305 -2.97 0.20 -7.34
N ALA A 306 -2.01 0.29 -8.24
CA ALA A 306 -0.60 0.21 -7.85
C ALA A 306 -0.14 1.44 -7.04
N SER A 307 -0.85 2.58 -7.14
CA SER A 307 -0.57 3.79 -6.37
C SER A 307 -1.45 3.87 -5.14
N VAL A 308 -0.88 4.20 -3.99
CA VAL A 308 -1.64 4.42 -2.75
C VAL A 308 -2.59 5.62 -2.88
N SER A 309 -2.24 6.64 -3.66
CA SER A 309 -3.10 7.79 -3.93
C SER A 309 -4.40 7.44 -4.66
N TYR A 310 -4.40 6.37 -5.46
CA TYR A 310 -5.63 5.87 -6.08
C TYR A 310 -6.72 5.53 -5.04
N PHE A 311 -6.35 4.91 -3.94
CA PHE A 311 -7.32 4.53 -2.90
C PHE A 311 -7.87 5.76 -2.17
N ALA A 312 -7.03 6.75 -1.89
CA ALA A 312 -7.46 8.02 -1.31
C ALA A 312 -8.42 8.76 -2.25
N GLN A 313 -8.06 8.92 -3.52
CA GLN A 313 -8.90 9.56 -4.54
C GLN A 313 -10.21 8.80 -4.76
N SER A 314 -10.17 7.46 -4.78
CA SER A 314 -11.37 6.63 -4.87
C SER A 314 -12.24 6.68 -3.62
N GLY A 315 -11.74 7.21 -2.50
CA GLY A 315 -12.47 7.36 -1.25
C GLY A 315 -12.46 6.13 -0.33
N TYR A 316 -11.46 5.24 -0.46
CA TYR A 316 -11.32 4.13 0.51
C TYR A 316 -10.87 4.66 1.87
N PRO A 317 -11.48 4.21 2.98
CA PRO A 317 -10.95 4.45 4.31
C PRO A 317 -9.52 3.92 4.43
N LYS A 318 -8.64 4.72 5.01
CA LYS A 318 -7.25 4.30 5.28
C LYS A 318 -7.17 3.04 6.15
N GLU A 319 -8.07 2.93 7.11
CA GLU A 319 -8.23 1.78 7.99
C GLU A 319 -8.54 0.51 7.17
N ALA A 320 -9.43 0.61 6.19
CA ALA A 320 -9.79 -0.52 5.33
C ALA A 320 -8.62 -0.99 4.46
N LEU A 321 -7.86 -0.05 3.87
CA LEU A 321 -6.66 -0.40 3.09
C LEU A 321 -5.61 -1.06 3.99
N THR A 322 -5.39 -0.55 5.21
CA THR A 322 -4.44 -1.12 6.15
C THR A 322 -4.87 -2.54 6.57
N GLU A 323 -6.14 -2.76 6.94
CA GLU A 323 -6.67 -4.10 7.24
C GLU A 323 -6.52 -5.06 6.06
N TYR A 324 -6.80 -4.60 4.85
CA TYR A 324 -6.63 -5.39 3.64
C TYR A 324 -5.17 -5.82 3.44
N ILE A 325 -4.22 -4.89 3.57
CA ILE A 325 -2.80 -5.22 3.47
C ILE A 325 -2.38 -6.20 4.57
N MET A 326 -2.90 -6.07 5.80
CA MET A 326 -2.66 -7.02 6.88
C MET A 326 -3.12 -8.45 6.52
N THR A 327 -4.22 -8.59 5.78
CA THR A 327 -4.68 -9.91 5.28
C THR A 327 -3.71 -10.51 4.25
N LEU A 328 -3.09 -9.67 3.43
CA LEU A 328 -2.08 -10.10 2.46
C LEU A 328 -0.75 -10.46 3.14
N LEU A 329 -0.38 -9.74 4.20
CA LEU A 329 0.83 -9.98 4.97
C LEU A 329 0.80 -11.29 5.74
N ASN A 330 -0.34 -11.63 6.33
CA ASN A 330 -0.42 -12.78 7.23
C ASN A 330 -1.79 -13.47 7.19
N SER A 331 -1.80 -14.73 6.79
CA SER A 331 -3.03 -15.54 6.67
C SER A 331 -3.84 -15.67 7.97
N ASN A 332 -3.21 -15.50 9.15
CA ASN A 332 -3.88 -15.59 10.44
C ASN A 332 -4.60 -14.29 10.84
N PHE A 333 -4.38 -13.18 10.09
CA PHE A 333 -4.93 -11.89 10.46
C PHE A 333 -6.47 -11.87 10.41
N GLU A 334 -7.07 -12.51 9.41
CA GLU A 334 -8.54 -12.53 9.27
C GLU A 334 -9.22 -13.23 10.45
N ASP A 335 -8.67 -14.36 10.90
CA ASP A 335 -9.22 -15.09 12.05
C ASP A 335 -9.05 -14.29 13.34
N TRP A 336 -7.88 -13.69 13.51
CA TRP A 336 -7.63 -12.79 14.64
C TRP A 336 -8.60 -11.60 14.62
N ARG A 337 -8.82 -10.96 13.46
CA ARG A 337 -9.71 -9.80 13.33
C ARG A 337 -11.17 -10.15 13.61
N ARG A 338 -11.63 -11.33 13.18
CA ARG A 338 -12.97 -11.83 13.52
C ARG A 338 -13.17 -11.99 15.01
N ALA A 339 -12.15 -12.45 15.73
CA ALA A 339 -12.18 -12.61 17.19
C ALA A 339 -11.99 -11.27 17.93
N ASN A 340 -11.35 -10.28 17.32
CA ASN A 340 -10.94 -9.01 17.95
C ASN A 340 -11.44 -7.80 17.13
N LYS A 341 -12.74 -7.70 16.93
CA LYS A 341 -13.38 -6.73 16.01
C LYS A 341 -13.07 -5.27 16.29
N THR A 342 -12.88 -4.89 17.54
CA THR A 342 -12.65 -3.51 17.99
C THR A 342 -11.21 -3.25 18.45
N ALA A 343 -10.34 -4.27 18.41
CA ALA A 343 -8.95 -4.10 18.80
C ALA A 343 -8.19 -3.23 17.78
N ASP A 344 -7.19 -2.51 18.25
CA ASP A 344 -6.22 -1.85 17.37
C ASP A 344 -5.55 -2.91 16.49
N ILE A 345 -5.59 -2.70 15.18
CA ILE A 345 -5.03 -3.64 14.18
C ILE A 345 -3.52 -3.85 14.37
N PHE A 346 -2.80 -2.86 14.88
CA PHE A 346 -1.38 -2.95 15.17
C PHE A 346 -1.06 -3.79 16.43
N SER A 347 -2.07 -4.17 17.21
CA SER A 347 -1.93 -5.14 18.30
C SER A 347 -1.92 -6.60 17.84
N PHE A 348 -2.11 -6.85 16.54
CA PHE A 348 -2.00 -8.18 15.95
C PHE A 348 -0.60 -8.79 16.20
N PRO A 349 -0.49 -10.04 16.71
CA PRO A 349 0.78 -10.70 16.98
C PRO A 349 1.48 -11.11 15.67
N PHE A 350 2.04 -10.12 14.98
CA PHE A 350 2.68 -10.31 13.68
C PHE A 350 3.93 -11.19 13.76
N ASN A 351 4.08 -12.10 12.78
CA ASN A 351 5.24 -12.98 12.67
C ASN A 351 5.62 -13.20 11.20
N LEU A 352 6.84 -12.82 10.83
CA LEU A 352 7.41 -12.99 9.49
C LEU A 352 7.32 -14.44 8.96
N LYS A 353 7.46 -15.45 9.84
CA LYS A 353 7.37 -16.87 9.46
C LYS A 353 5.97 -17.30 8.99
N LYS A 354 4.94 -16.48 9.23
CA LYS A 354 3.57 -16.73 8.80
C LYS A 354 3.20 -15.96 7.53
N MET A 355 4.14 -15.23 6.95
CA MET A 355 3.94 -14.60 5.65
C MET A 355 3.95 -15.64 4.53
N SER A 356 3.19 -15.39 3.47
CA SER A 356 3.23 -16.20 2.25
C SER A 356 4.60 -16.09 1.59
N VAL A 357 5.09 -17.18 1.03
CA VAL A 357 6.31 -17.21 0.19
C VAL A 357 5.98 -17.05 -1.30
N SER A 358 4.73 -17.25 -1.70
CA SER A 358 4.22 -16.97 -3.04
C SER A 358 3.68 -15.56 -3.12
N GLY A 359 3.56 -14.99 -4.33
CA GLY A 359 3.01 -13.65 -4.52
C GLY A 359 1.65 -13.45 -3.85
N CYS A 360 1.47 -12.28 -3.24
CA CYS A 360 0.19 -11.87 -2.64
C CYS A 360 -0.73 -11.37 -3.74
N LEU A 361 -1.84 -12.07 -3.98
CA LEU A 361 -2.80 -11.69 -5.02
C LEU A 361 -3.68 -10.54 -4.53
N PHE A 362 -3.58 -9.41 -5.21
CA PHE A 362 -4.46 -8.26 -4.99
C PHE A 362 -5.85 -8.55 -5.53
N ASP A 363 -6.87 -8.37 -4.68
CA ASP A 363 -8.29 -8.59 -4.96
C ASP A 363 -9.10 -7.37 -4.51
N LEU A 364 -9.62 -6.62 -5.48
CA LEU A 364 -10.41 -5.42 -5.23
C LEU A 364 -11.78 -5.74 -4.60
N ALA A 365 -12.38 -6.88 -4.94
CA ALA A 365 -13.65 -7.29 -4.34
C ALA A 365 -13.48 -7.54 -2.84
N LYS A 366 -12.39 -8.20 -2.45
CA LYS A 366 -12.05 -8.41 -1.04
C LYS A 366 -11.78 -7.10 -0.30
N LEU A 367 -11.09 -6.15 -0.93
CA LEU A 367 -10.91 -4.82 -0.35
C LEU A 367 -12.25 -4.11 -0.13
N ASN A 368 -13.15 -4.17 -1.11
CA ASN A 368 -14.50 -3.60 -0.97
C ASN A 368 -15.26 -4.23 0.21
N ASP A 369 -15.22 -5.54 0.38
CA ASP A 369 -15.88 -6.22 1.50
C ASP A 369 -15.30 -5.81 2.86
N ILE A 370 -13.98 -5.70 2.97
CA ILE A 370 -13.32 -5.19 4.18
C ILE A 370 -13.74 -3.73 4.44
N SER A 371 -13.73 -2.91 3.41
CA SER A 371 -14.10 -1.50 3.51
C SER A 371 -15.56 -1.31 3.97
N LYS A 372 -16.49 -2.06 3.39
CA LYS A 372 -17.89 -2.09 3.85
C LYS A 372 -18.01 -2.49 5.32
N ASN A 373 -17.21 -3.44 5.78
CA ASN A 373 -17.18 -3.82 7.20
C ASN A 373 -16.68 -2.67 8.07
N VAL A 374 -15.60 -2.00 7.68
CA VAL A 374 -15.02 -0.87 8.40
C VAL A 374 -16.02 0.28 8.49
N ILE A 375 -16.62 0.69 7.37
CA ILE A 375 -17.58 1.80 7.33
C ILE A 375 -18.85 1.47 8.11
N SER A 376 -19.31 0.21 8.08
CA SER A 376 -20.58 -0.19 8.71
C SER A 376 -20.60 -0.03 10.23
N VAL A 377 -19.45 -0.06 10.89
CA VAL A 377 -19.33 0.08 12.34
C VAL A 377 -19.05 1.51 12.81
N MET A 378 -18.76 2.43 11.88
CA MET A 378 -18.57 3.85 12.18
C MET A 378 -19.89 4.51 12.58
N THR A 379 -19.83 5.54 13.40
CA THR A 379 -20.99 6.40 13.72
C THR A 379 -21.39 7.25 12.50
N ALA A 380 -22.59 7.84 12.55
CA ALA A 380 -23.05 8.76 11.51
C ALA A 380 -22.14 10.00 11.40
N ASP A 381 -21.70 10.53 12.54
CA ASP A 381 -20.78 11.67 12.60
C ASP A 381 -19.42 11.32 11.94
N GLU A 382 -18.84 10.18 12.26
CA GLU A 382 -17.59 9.73 11.63
C GLU A 382 -17.74 9.57 10.11
N VAL A 383 -18.84 8.99 9.64
CA VAL A 383 -19.08 8.85 8.18
C VAL A 383 -19.27 10.23 7.53
N TYR A 384 -19.98 11.15 8.20
CA TYR A 384 -20.15 12.52 7.71
C TYR A 384 -18.79 13.24 7.60
N GLU A 385 -18.01 13.26 8.68
CA GLU A 385 -16.72 13.93 8.72
C GLU A 385 -15.75 13.39 7.67
N ARG A 386 -15.65 12.05 7.56
CA ARG A 386 -14.77 11.40 6.57
C ARG A 386 -15.22 11.66 5.13
N THR A 387 -16.53 11.65 4.89
CA THR A 387 -17.08 11.97 3.56
C THR A 387 -16.84 13.43 3.21
N LEU A 388 -17.01 14.32 4.18
CA LEU A 388 -16.78 15.76 4.01
C LEU A 388 -15.29 16.06 3.73
N GLU A 389 -14.36 15.45 4.49
CA GLU A 389 -12.92 15.55 4.26
C GLU A 389 -12.54 15.08 2.84
N TRP A 390 -13.08 13.95 2.42
CA TRP A 390 -12.84 13.42 1.08
C TRP A 390 -13.42 14.34 -0.01
N ALA A 391 -14.66 14.80 0.16
CA ALA A 391 -15.32 15.66 -0.81
C ALA A 391 -14.59 17.02 -0.96
N LYS A 392 -14.08 17.58 0.13
CA LYS A 392 -13.28 18.81 0.12
C LYS A 392 -12.04 18.72 -0.79
N GLU A 393 -11.48 17.54 -0.95
CA GLU A 393 -10.26 17.33 -1.75
C GLU A 393 -10.59 16.89 -3.19
N TYR A 394 -11.71 16.16 -3.39
CA TYR A 394 -11.98 15.45 -4.64
C TYR A 394 -13.34 15.76 -5.30
N ASP A 395 -14.30 16.41 -4.61
CA ASP A 395 -15.64 16.73 -5.14
C ASP A 395 -16.21 18.01 -4.48
N ASP A 396 -15.71 19.19 -4.91
CA ASP A 396 -16.09 20.51 -4.35
C ASP A 396 -17.60 20.76 -4.36
N GLU A 397 -18.31 20.30 -5.39
CA GLU A 397 -19.77 20.42 -5.48
C GLU A 397 -20.45 19.66 -4.34
N TYR A 398 -20.05 18.42 -4.12
CA TYR A 398 -20.61 17.60 -3.06
C TYR A 398 -20.20 18.09 -1.67
N TYR A 399 -18.98 18.61 -1.51
CA TYR A 399 -18.55 19.27 -0.28
C TYR A 399 -19.49 20.42 0.10
N THR A 400 -19.84 21.29 -0.85
CA THR A 400 -20.76 22.41 -0.63
C THR A 400 -22.14 21.92 -0.18
N VAL A 401 -22.70 20.94 -0.89
CA VAL A 401 -24.01 20.35 -0.55
C VAL A 401 -24.03 19.72 0.85
N LEU A 402 -22.98 18.99 1.24
CA LEU A 402 -22.87 18.41 2.57
C LEU A 402 -22.73 19.47 3.67
N SER A 403 -21.90 20.50 3.43
CA SER A 403 -21.63 21.56 4.40
C SER A 403 -22.87 22.41 4.70
N GLU A 404 -23.67 22.71 3.67
CA GLU A 404 -24.89 23.50 3.82
C GLU A 404 -26.02 22.74 4.52
N ASN A 405 -25.98 21.41 4.55
CA ASN A 405 -27.04 20.54 5.05
C ASN A 405 -26.55 19.51 6.08
N GLU A 406 -25.62 19.88 6.95
CA GLU A 406 -24.97 18.98 7.91
C GLU A 406 -25.97 18.12 8.70
N SER A 407 -26.98 18.75 9.31
CA SER A 407 -27.97 18.04 10.13
C SER A 407 -28.73 16.97 9.33
N LYS A 408 -29.16 17.30 8.11
CA LYS A 408 -29.82 16.36 7.21
C LYS A 408 -28.87 15.24 6.77
N ALA A 409 -27.62 15.58 6.42
CA ALA A 409 -26.61 14.61 6.03
C ALA A 409 -26.34 13.59 7.14
N LYS A 410 -26.22 14.03 8.39
CA LYS A 410 -26.03 13.14 9.55
C LYS A 410 -27.23 12.23 9.79
N LEU A 411 -28.46 12.73 9.63
CA LEU A 411 -29.67 11.90 9.71
C LEU A 411 -29.68 10.80 8.63
N MET A 412 -29.35 11.16 7.39
CA MET A 412 -29.25 10.20 6.29
C MET A 412 -28.19 9.13 6.55
N MET A 413 -27.00 9.54 6.99
CA MET A 413 -25.88 8.64 7.29
C MET A 413 -26.12 7.76 8.52
N ASN A 414 -27.12 8.11 9.36
CA ASN A 414 -27.53 7.29 10.51
C ASN A 414 -28.52 6.17 10.16
N LEU A 415 -29.08 6.16 8.94
CA LEU A 415 -30.05 5.16 8.53
C LEU A 415 -29.47 3.73 8.62
N ASP A 416 -30.16 2.86 9.38
CA ASP A 416 -29.79 1.46 9.65
C ASP A 416 -28.35 1.29 10.22
N ARG A 417 -27.84 2.30 10.93
CA ARG A 417 -26.51 2.27 11.58
C ARG A 417 -26.64 1.96 13.07
N GLY A 418 -25.57 1.44 13.68
CA GLY A 418 -25.53 1.17 15.14
C GLY A 418 -26.32 -0.07 15.61
N GLY A 419 -27.01 -0.78 14.74
CA GLY A 419 -27.75 -2.00 15.07
C GLY A 419 -26.86 -3.25 15.19
N LYS A 420 -27.45 -4.38 15.64
CA LYS A 420 -26.74 -5.68 15.71
C LYS A 420 -26.24 -6.18 14.35
N LYS A 421 -26.83 -5.76 13.26
CA LYS A 421 -26.48 -6.10 11.87
C LYS A 421 -26.52 -4.83 11.02
N PRO A 422 -25.52 -3.96 11.15
CA PRO A 422 -25.46 -2.73 10.36
C PRO A 422 -25.36 -3.07 8.86
N ARG A 423 -25.91 -2.18 8.01
CA ARG A 423 -25.84 -2.34 6.56
C ARG A 423 -24.39 -2.14 6.05
N LYS A 424 -24.06 -2.86 4.97
CA LYS A 424 -22.72 -2.89 4.36
C LYS A 424 -22.81 -2.52 2.89
N ASP A 425 -23.40 -1.37 2.59
CA ASP A 425 -23.67 -0.96 1.21
C ASP A 425 -22.57 -0.07 0.63
N ILE A 426 -21.87 0.69 1.47
CA ILE A 426 -20.88 1.71 1.08
C ILE A 426 -19.48 1.17 1.33
N ALA A 427 -18.65 1.13 0.29
CA ALA A 427 -17.25 0.75 0.37
C ALA A 427 -16.30 1.98 0.29
N LYS A 428 -16.77 3.10 -0.23
CA LYS A 428 -15.95 4.28 -0.51
C LYS A 428 -16.71 5.56 -0.22
N TRP A 429 -16.03 6.61 0.21
CA TRP A 429 -16.63 7.92 0.42
C TRP A 429 -17.23 8.49 -0.86
N SER A 430 -16.63 8.19 -2.02
CA SER A 430 -17.17 8.55 -3.34
C SER A 430 -18.53 7.94 -3.68
N GLU A 431 -18.91 6.84 -3.02
CA GLU A 431 -20.19 6.16 -3.25
C GLU A 431 -21.34 6.81 -2.46
N VAL A 432 -21.03 7.62 -1.42
CA VAL A 432 -22.04 8.21 -0.52
C VAL A 432 -22.98 9.16 -1.27
N LYS A 433 -22.43 9.96 -2.19
CA LYS A 433 -23.20 10.88 -3.04
C LYS A 433 -24.27 10.15 -3.84
N ASP A 434 -23.87 9.09 -4.55
CA ASP A 434 -24.80 8.30 -5.34
C ASP A 434 -25.77 7.50 -4.44
N TYR A 435 -25.26 6.88 -3.38
CA TYR A 435 -26.07 6.05 -2.47
C TYR A 435 -27.23 6.80 -1.85
N PHE A 436 -27.04 8.08 -1.48
CA PHE A 436 -28.04 8.96 -0.90
C PHE A 436 -28.58 10.02 -1.87
N SER A 437 -28.38 9.85 -3.19
CA SER A 437 -28.78 10.83 -4.22
C SER A 437 -30.25 11.23 -4.16
N TYR A 438 -31.13 10.32 -3.76
CA TYR A 438 -32.57 10.57 -3.65
C TYR A 438 -32.95 11.58 -2.55
N PHE A 439 -32.04 11.98 -1.65
CA PHE A 439 -32.30 13.04 -0.68
C PHE A 439 -32.03 14.46 -1.19
N TYR A 440 -31.35 14.56 -2.34
CA TYR A 440 -30.96 15.85 -2.92
C TYR A 440 -31.61 16.05 -4.30
N PRO A 441 -32.48 17.08 -4.48
CA PRO A 441 -33.17 17.29 -5.75
C PRO A 441 -32.26 17.34 -6.97
N MET A 442 -31.05 17.95 -6.83
CA MET A 442 -30.08 18.07 -7.91
C MET A 442 -29.47 16.74 -8.35
N TYR A 443 -29.45 15.74 -7.47
CA TYR A 443 -28.88 14.40 -7.76
C TYR A 443 -29.96 13.34 -7.98
N TYR A 444 -31.20 13.63 -7.61
CA TYR A 444 -32.30 12.68 -7.75
C TYR A 444 -32.70 12.48 -9.21
N LYS A 445 -32.57 11.28 -9.70
CA LYS A 445 -33.03 10.87 -11.04
C LYS A 445 -34.23 9.96 -10.88
N LYS A 446 -35.37 10.38 -11.48
CA LYS A 446 -36.59 9.58 -11.47
C LYS A 446 -36.42 8.35 -12.34
N ASP A 447 -36.56 7.17 -11.75
CA ASP A 447 -36.56 5.87 -12.41
C ASP A 447 -37.65 5.00 -11.74
N TYR A 448 -38.69 4.71 -12.47
CA TYR A 448 -39.84 3.95 -11.99
C TYR A 448 -39.89 2.53 -12.59
N THR A 449 -38.74 2.01 -13.01
CA THR A 449 -38.62 0.64 -13.51
C THR A 449 -39.02 -0.36 -12.44
N LEU A 450 -40.04 -1.18 -12.72
CA LEU A 450 -40.55 -2.21 -11.82
C LEU A 450 -39.80 -3.54 -12.01
N PRO A 451 -39.75 -4.38 -10.98
CA PRO A 451 -39.39 -5.78 -11.14
C PRO A 451 -40.40 -6.49 -12.09
N GLU A 452 -39.91 -7.48 -12.84
CA GLU A 452 -40.68 -8.18 -13.89
C GLU A 452 -42.02 -8.80 -13.37
N ASN A 453 -42.07 -9.13 -12.11
CA ASN A 453 -43.27 -9.74 -11.48
C ASN A 453 -44.34 -8.72 -11.06
N ILE A 454 -44.16 -7.43 -11.29
CA ILE A 454 -45.09 -6.36 -10.88
C ILE A 454 -45.58 -5.61 -12.12
N ALA A 455 -46.88 -5.68 -12.39
CA ALA A 455 -47.50 -4.95 -13.49
C ALA A 455 -47.63 -3.45 -13.15
N PRO A 456 -47.44 -2.52 -14.13
CA PRO A 456 -47.65 -1.09 -13.91
C PRO A 456 -49.06 -0.74 -13.36
N SER A 457 -50.09 -1.47 -13.80
CA SER A 457 -51.47 -1.30 -13.30
C SER A 457 -51.64 -1.69 -11.82
N ASP A 458 -50.84 -2.65 -11.32
CA ASP A 458 -50.87 -3.00 -9.90
C ASP A 458 -50.05 -2.00 -9.10
N ALA A 459 -48.93 -1.51 -9.62
CA ALA A 459 -48.15 -0.44 -8.98
C ALA A 459 -48.95 0.86 -8.81
N GLU A 460 -49.69 1.27 -9.85
CA GLU A 460 -50.63 2.41 -9.76
C GLU A 460 -51.65 2.25 -8.63
N LYS A 461 -52.28 1.08 -8.54
CA LYS A 461 -53.29 0.79 -7.49
C LYS A 461 -52.66 0.79 -6.10
N ILE A 462 -51.51 0.13 -5.94
CA ILE A 462 -50.76 0.11 -4.66
C ILE A 462 -50.49 1.50 -4.18
N LEU A 463 -49.92 2.37 -5.04
CA LEU A 463 -49.58 3.73 -4.68
C LEU A 463 -50.80 4.59 -4.39
N THR A 464 -51.87 4.43 -5.16
CA THR A 464 -53.14 5.16 -4.96
C THR A 464 -53.79 4.82 -3.61
N GLU A 465 -53.83 3.53 -3.24
CA GLU A 465 -54.37 3.11 -1.95
C GLU A 465 -53.43 3.47 -0.79
N TYR A 466 -52.09 3.41 -1.02
CA TYR A 466 -51.12 3.78 -0.01
C TYR A 466 -51.21 5.25 0.38
N LEU A 467 -51.39 6.20 -0.57
CA LEU A 467 -51.56 7.62 -0.27
C LEU A 467 -52.72 7.93 0.67
N LYS A 468 -53.80 7.11 0.67
CA LYS A 468 -54.97 7.29 1.56
C LYS A 468 -54.65 6.99 3.02
N VAL A 469 -53.64 6.15 3.28
CA VAL A 469 -53.28 5.68 4.62
C VAL A 469 -51.94 6.20 5.11
N TYR A 470 -51.17 6.87 4.23
CA TYR A 470 -49.86 7.42 4.58
C TYR A 470 -49.98 8.51 5.65
N ASN A 471 -49.13 8.40 6.67
CA ASN A 471 -48.96 9.42 7.69
C ASN A 471 -47.51 9.49 8.10
N GLU A 472 -46.86 10.67 8.01
CA GLU A 472 -45.45 10.85 8.31
C GLU A 472 -45.10 10.61 9.78
N GLU A 473 -46.05 10.75 10.69
CA GLU A 473 -45.89 10.52 12.13
C GLU A 473 -45.90 9.02 12.51
N ASP A 474 -46.22 8.13 11.58
CA ASP A 474 -46.29 6.71 11.87
C ASP A 474 -44.91 6.18 12.30
N GLU A 475 -44.87 5.51 13.43
CA GLU A 475 -43.72 4.68 13.78
C GLU A 475 -43.62 3.45 12.86
N LYS A 476 -42.41 2.93 12.67
CA LYS A 476 -42.07 1.86 11.72
C LYS A 476 -43.05 0.68 11.77
N ASP A 477 -43.43 0.23 12.97
CA ASP A 477 -44.33 -0.94 13.14
C ASP A 477 -45.74 -0.61 12.68
N ILE A 478 -46.25 0.59 12.97
CA ILE A 478 -47.56 1.07 12.53
C ILE A 478 -47.57 1.22 11.02
N TRP A 479 -46.55 1.88 10.47
CA TRP A 479 -46.35 2.06 9.03
C TRP A 479 -46.37 0.70 8.30
N PHE A 480 -45.57 -0.25 8.77
CA PHE A 480 -45.49 -1.58 8.14
C PHE A 480 -46.78 -2.39 8.29
N GLN A 481 -47.51 -2.22 9.38
CA GLN A 481 -48.84 -2.85 9.57
C GLN A 481 -49.84 -2.31 8.53
N LYS A 482 -49.88 -1.00 8.25
CA LYS A 482 -50.73 -0.43 7.20
C LYS A 482 -50.38 -1.02 5.82
N ILE A 483 -49.10 -1.25 5.49
CA ILE A 483 -48.72 -1.90 4.23
C ILE A 483 -49.25 -3.34 4.16
N LYS A 484 -49.20 -4.09 5.27
CA LYS A 484 -49.77 -5.45 5.32
C LYS A 484 -51.28 -5.47 5.07
N GLU A 485 -52.01 -4.49 5.62
CA GLU A 485 -53.46 -4.35 5.46
C GLU A 485 -53.84 -3.99 4.02
N LEU A 486 -52.99 -3.33 3.27
CA LEU A 486 -53.19 -3.09 1.84
C LEU A 486 -53.01 -4.33 0.96
N CYS A 487 -52.34 -5.37 1.43
CA CYS A 487 -51.99 -6.51 0.59
C CYS A 487 -53.22 -7.26 0.08
N GLU A 488 -54.10 -7.73 0.97
CA GLU A 488 -55.23 -8.59 0.60
C GLU A 488 -56.24 -7.91 -0.35
N PRO A 489 -56.65 -6.64 -0.12
CA PRO A 489 -57.55 -5.95 -1.06
C PRO A 489 -56.98 -5.77 -2.46
N LEU A 490 -55.64 -5.77 -2.59
CA LEU A 490 -54.92 -5.57 -3.85
C LEU A 490 -54.55 -6.91 -4.53
N GLY A 491 -54.82 -8.05 -3.89
CA GLY A 491 -54.50 -9.38 -4.38
C GLY A 491 -53.11 -9.88 -4.04
N PHE A 492 -52.45 -9.25 -3.06
CA PHE A 492 -51.17 -9.66 -2.50
C PHE A 492 -51.36 -10.35 -1.15
N THR A 493 -50.34 -11.07 -0.67
CA THR A 493 -50.39 -11.64 0.69
C THR A 493 -49.42 -10.91 1.63
N PRO A 494 -49.83 -10.65 2.89
CA PRO A 494 -48.92 -10.14 3.90
C PRO A 494 -47.87 -11.19 4.36
N ASN A 495 -48.09 -12.47 4.03
CA ASN A 495 -47.26 -13.59 4.49
C ASN A 495 -46.37 -14.15 3.39
N VAL A 496 -45.05 -13.84 3.47
CA VAL A 496 -44.05 -14.30 2.50
C VAL A 496 -43.94 -15.83 2.43
N LYS A 497 -44.17 -16.55 3.54
CA LYS A 497 -44.12 -18.03 3.55
C LYS A 497 -45.33 -18.62 2.80
N GLU A 498 -46.49 -18.02 2.96
CA GLU A 498 -47.71 -18.42 2.27
C GLU A 498 -47.56 -18.20 0.75
N TYR A 499 -47.01 -17.06 0.34
CA TYR A 499 -46.70 -16.82 -1.07
C TYR A 499 -45.81 -17.90 -1.66
N LYS A 500 -44.73 -18.29 -0.94
CA LYS A 500 -43.79 -19.32 -1.41
C LYS A 500 -44.47 -20.71 -1.57
N GLN A 501 -45.52 -20.99 -0.81
CA GLN A 501 -46.24 -22.24 -0.88
C GLN A 501 -47.31 -22.25 -1.98
N ASN A 502 -47.92 -21.11 -2.28
CA ASN A 502 -49.04 -20.96 -3.21
C ASN A 502 -48.85 -19.71 -4.09
N PRO A 503 -47.80 -19.63 -4.91
CA PRO A 503 -47.47 -18.41 -5.67
C PRO A 503 -48.56 -18.03 -6.69
N GLU A 504 -49.30 -19.02 -7.22
CA GLU A 504 -50.38 -18.82 -8.19
C GLU A 504 -51.66 -18.18 -7.59
N LYS A 505 -51.80 -18.19 -6.29
CA LYS A 505 -52.95 -17.62 -5.59
C LYS A 505 -52.89 -16.10 -5.45
N TYR A 506 -51.70 -15.54 -5.46
CA TYR A 506 -51.46 -14.14 -5.17
C TYR A 506 -50.63 -13.48 -6.28
N LYS A 507 -50.85 -12.19 -6.51
CA LYS A 507 -50.00 -11.37 -7.43
C LYS A 507 -48.56 -11.19 -6.93
N GLY A 508 -48.34 -11.36 -5.63
CA GLY A 508 -47.11 -11.18 -4.94
C GLY A 508 -47.30 -11.13 -3.42
N HIS A 509 -46.36 -10.58 -2.71
CA HIS A 509 -46.38 -10.50 -1.25
C HIS A 509 -46.07 -9.06 -0.74
N VAL A 510 -46.11 -8.84 0.58
CA VAL A 510 -45.85 -7.54 1.22
C VAL A 510 -44.52 -6.90 0.82
N GLY A 511 -43.51 -7.71 0.49
CA GLY A 511 -42.22 -7.20 -0.02
C GLY A 511 -42.36 -6.50 -1.38
N ASP A 512 -43.22 -7.03 -2.26
CA ASP A 512 -43.48 -6.43 -3.58
C ASP A 512 -44.23 -5.10 -3.43
N VAL A 513 -45.24 -5.04 -2.55
CA VAL A 513 -45.95 -3.80 -2.21
C VAL A 513 -45.00 -2.76 -1.65
N SER A 514 -44.09 -3.15 -0.71
CA SER A 514 -43.08 -2.25 -0.16
C SER A 514 -42.06 -1.80 -1.22
N THR A 515 -41.73 -2.68 -2.19
CA THR A 515 -40.80 -2.34 -3.28
C THR A 515 -41.39 -1.30 -4.22
N VAL A 516 -42.66 -1.38 -4.56
CA VAL A 516 -43.35 -0.35 -5.36
C VAL A 516 -43.30 1.01 -4.68
N ILE A 517 -43.62 1.08 -3.39
CA ILE A 517 -43.58 2.32 -2.61
C ILE A 517 -42.13 2.85 -2.57
N ARG A 518 -41.14 1.97 -2.39
CA ARG A 518 -39.71 2.30 -2.37
C ARG A 518 -39.26 2.90 -3.70
N ILE A 519 -39.63 2.29 -4.82
CA ILE A 519 -39.31 2.80 -6.16
C ILE A 519 -39.94 4.18 -6.37
N ALA A 520 -41.21 4.36 -6.00
CA ALA A 520 -41.88 5.65 -6.12
C ALA A 520 -41.17 6.77 -5.34
N VAL A 521 -40.69 6.48 -4.13
CA VAL A 521 -40.05 7.48 -3.26
C VAL A 521 -38.58 7.70 -3.57
N THR A 522 -37.82 6.65 -3.94
CA THR A 522 -36.36 6.70 -4.02
C THR A 522 -35.79 6.36 -5.41
N SER A 523 -36.62 5.90 -6.33
CA SER A 523 -36.19 5.35 -7.63
C SER A 523 -35.19 4.18 -7.51
N ARG A 524 -35.28 3.40 -6.42
CA ARG A 524 -34.38 2.27 -6.13
C ARG A 524 -35.20 1.09 -5.60
N THR A 525 -34.74 -0.11 -5.89
CA THR A 525 -35.34 -1.35 -5.37
C THR A 525 -34.80 -1.74 -4.00
N ASN A 526 -33.61 -1.27 -3.64
CA ASN A 526 -32.93 -1.52 -2.36
C ASN A 526 -32.41 -0.23 -1.74
N THR A 527 -32.82 0.05 -0.50
CA THR A 527 -32.41 1.22 0.29
C THR A 527 -32.36 0.85 1.76
N PRO A 528 -31.87 1.72 2.65
CA PRO A 528 -32.16 1.64 4.09
C PRO A 528 -33.66 1.67 4.39
N ASP A 529 -33.98 1.73 5.67
CA ASP A 529 -35.37 1.76 6.16
C ASP A 529 -36.21 2.83 5.45
N LEU A 530 -37.25 2.37 4.74
CA LEU A 530 -38.07 3.25 3.91
C LEU A 530 -38.92 4.23 4.74
N CYS A 531 -39.44 3.80 5.90
CA CYS A 531 -40.18 4.67 6.80
C CYS A 531 -39.31 5.83 7.28
N ALA A 532 -38.08 5.53 7.70
CA ALA A 532 -37.13 6.57 8.13
C ALA A 532 -36.70 7.48 6.96
N ILE A 533 -36.55 6.96 5.74
CA ILE A 533 -36.30 7.77 4.54
C ILE A 533 -37.41 8.77 4.31
N MET A 534 -38.68 8.36 4.36
CA MET A 534 -39.83 9.25 4.15
C MET A 534 -39.92 10.33 5.22
N LYS A 535 -39.62 10.01 6.50
CA LYS A 535 -39.54 11.01 7.57
C LYS A 535 -38.46 12.09 7.30
N ILE A 536 -37.31 11.71 6.75
CA ILE A 536 -36.24 12.66 6.39
C ILE A 536 -36.60 13.52 5.16
N LEU A 537 -37.30 12.94 4.19
CA LEU A 537 -37.80 13.65 3.01
C LEU A 537 -38.92 14.65 3.38
N GLY A 538 -39.73 14.31 4.37
CA GLY A 538 -40.92 15.04 4.76
C GLY A 538 -42.16 14.64 3.95
N LYS A 539 -43.33 15.06 4.46
CA LYS A 539 -44.63 14.66 3.91
C LYS A 539 -44.81 15.15 2.47
N ASP A 540 -44.61 16.43 2.23
CA ASP A 540 -44.92 17.07 0.93
C ASP A 540 -44.09 16.44 -0.21
N GLU A 541 -42.80 16.23 0.03
CA GLU A 541 -41.89 15.60 -0.96
C GLU A 541 -42.26 14.13 -1.19
N THR A 542 -42.58 13.41 -0.13
CA THR A 542 -42.98 11.99 -0.23
C THR A 542 -44.29 11.84 -1.04
N GLU A 543 -45.31 12.62 -0.72
CA GLU A 543 -46.59 12.60 -1.43
C GLU A 543 -46.43 13.03 -2.89
N SER A 544 -45.62 14.05 -3.18
CA SER A 544 -45.32 14.53 -4.52
C SER A 544 -44.68 13.41 -5.37
N ARG A 545 -43.67 12.71 -4.85
CA ARG A 545 -43.00 11.63 -5.56
C ARG A 545 -43.92 10.45 -5.86
N ILE A 546 -44.76 10.11 -4.90
CA ILE A 546 -45.74 9.03 -5.09
C ILE A 546 -46.77 9.43 -6.15
N ALA A 547 -47.23 10.68 -6.15
CA ALA A 547 -48.17 11.18 -7.15
C ALA A 547 -47.53 11.18 -8.57
N ASP A 548 -46.25 11.57 -8.69
CA ASP A 548 -45.50 11.50 -9.95
C ASP A 548 -45.41 10.04 -10.47
N ALA A 549 -45.10 9.08 -9.59
CA ALA A 549 -45.03 7.67 -9.95
C ALA A 549 -46.41 7.10 -10.38
N ILE A 550 -47.51 7.51 -9.70
CA ILE A 550 -48.87 7.15 -10.11
C ILE A 550 -49.15 7.65 -11.52
N ASN A 551 -48.83 8.90 -11.84
CA ASN A 551 -49.04 9.48 -13.16
C ASN A 551 -48.23 8.74 -14.24
N TYR A 552 -46.98 8.43 -13.94
CA TYR A 552 -46.15 7.63 -14.84
C TYR A 552 -46.74 6.26 -15.16
N TYR A 553 -47.18 5.51 -14.13
CA TYR A 553 -47.79 4.18 -14.32
C TYR A 553 -49.15 4.21 -15.01
N LYS A 554 -49.88 5.32 -14.97
CA LYS A 554 -51.11 5.53 -15.76
C LYS A 554 -50.81 5.66 -17.25
N GLU A 555 -49.68 6.27 -17.62
CA GLU A 555 -49.29 6.51 -19.02
C GLU A 555 -48.67 5.26 -19.67
N VAL A 556 -48.02 4.41 -18.89
CA VAL A 556 -47.27 3.22 -19.38
C VAL A 556 -48.18 1.97 -19.50
N LYS A 557 -49.51 2.10 -19.32
CA LYS A 557 -50.51 0.99 -19.42
C LYS A 557 -50.59 0.38 -20.80
#